data_cb2975a00445b5279fceb9e7ec269d24
#
_entry.id   cb2975a00445b5279fceb9e7ec269d24
#
_cell.length_a   1.000
_cell.length_b   1.000
_cell.length_c   1.000
_cell.angle_alpha   90.00
_cell.angle_beta   90.00
_cell.angle_gamma   90.00
#
_symmetry.space_group_name_H-M   'P 1'
#
loop_
_entity.id
_entity.type
_entity.pdbx_description
1 polymer ?
#
loop_
_entity_poly.entity_id
_entity_poly.type
_entity_poly.pdbx_seq_one_letter_code
_entity_poly.pdbx_strand_id
1 'polypeptide(L)'
;GSSLTLSSTEKHAIKADSVTVDSVTLDLTSEAKDGINATTAVIIKNAVVNITATDDGIQVEDETDVNSGDLTITDSTVTINATDKGITVTDELTVEGNSKVTVVAGDEGLEGRYINLTGGTVDITAGDDGINATEWTTKDSADTSSLTNSTSDLENEVAINIDGATVTILADGDGIDSNGNVTVKSGSLYVAQTSADNAAID
;
A
#
# COMPACT_ATOMS: atom_id res chain seq x y z
N GLY A 1 -2.13 -24.71 9.67
CA GLY A 1 -0.99 -23.82 9.44
C GLY A 1 -0.48 -23.26 10.77
N SER A 2 0.70 -22.70 10.77
CA SER A 2 1.23 -21.98 11.93
C SER A 2 0.56 -20.62 12.07
N SER A 3 0.45 -20.10 13.27
CA SER A 3 -0.07 -18.77 13.54
C SER A 3 0.86 -18.01 14.48
N LEU A 4 0.92 -16.70 14.29
CA LEU A 4 1.66 -15.77 15.13
C LEU A 4 0.78 -14.55 15.40
N THR A 5 0.64 -14.20 16.66
CA THR A 5 -0.07 -12.98 17.09
C THR A 5 0.91 -12.07 17.82
N LEU A 6 1.04 -10.83 17.35
CA LEU A 6 1.89 -9.80 17.93
C LEU A 6 1.08 -8.56 18.28
N SER A 7 1.38 -7.97 19.43
CA SER A 7 0.79 -6.71 19.87
C SER A 7 1.87 -5.78 20.41
N SER A 8 1.81 -4.52 20.01
CA SER A 8 2.70 -3.46 20.46
C SER A 8 1.88 -2.25 20.93
N THR A 9 2.17 -1.74 22.12
CA THR A 9 1.46 -0.58 22.70
C THR A 9 2.18 0.75 22.45
N GLU A 10 3.47 0.73 22.05
CA GLU A 10 4.28 1.94 21.92
C GLU A 10 5.09 2.02 20.63
N LYS A 11 5.16 0.94 19.87
CA LYS A 11 6.00 0.83 18.66
C LYS A 11 5.25 0.11 17.54
N HIS A 12 5.88 -0.04 16.40
CA HIS A 12 5.41 -0.91 15.33
C HIS A 12 5.24 -2.35 15.85
N ALA A 13 4.26 -3.08 15.34
CA ALA A 13 4.16 -4.50 15.71
C ALA A 13 5.32 -5.32 15.13
N ILE A 14 5.75 -4.97 13.90
CA ILE A 14 6.99 -5.49 13.29
C ILE A 14 7.79 -4.32 12.72
N LYS A 15 9.11 -4.27 13.00
CA LYS A 15 10.05 -3.35 12.36
C LYS A 15 11.30 -4.11 11.93
N ALA A 16 11.68 -4.00 10.66
CA ALA A 16 12.84 -4.68 10.08
C ALA A 16 13.32 -4.00 8.78
N ASP A 17 14.49 -4.39 8.27
CA ASP A 17 14.93 -3.96 6.94
C ASP A 17 14.06 -4.59 5.86
N SER A 18 13.74 -5.88 6.02
CA SER A 18 12.79 -6.59 5.17
C SER A 18 11.96 -7.60 5.96
N VAL A 19 10.75 -7.90 5.49
CA VAL A 19 9.83 -8.85 6.13
C VAL A 19 9.33 -9.84 5.09
N THR A 20 9.38 -11.14 5.41
CA THR A 20 8.73 -12.18 4.61
C THR A 20 7.72 -12.94 5.47
N VAL A 21 6.48 -12.99 4.99
CA VAL A 21 5.37 -13.75 5.59
C VAL A 21 4.98 -14.84 4.60
N ASP A 22 5.26 -16.09 4.95
CA ASP A 22 5.04 -17.24 4.05
C ASP A 22 4.30 -18.36 4.77
N SER A 23 3.15 -18.75 4.23
CA SER A 23 2.36 -19.93 4.65
C SER A 23 1.95 -19.92 6.12
N VAL A 24 1.69 -18.74 6.70
CA VAL A 24 1.28 -18.55 8.10
C VAL A 24 0.03 -17.70 8.22
N THR A 25 -0.63 -17.76 9.38
CA THR A 25 -1.59 -16.74 9.81
C THR A 25 -0.86 -15.77 10.74
N LEU A 26 -0.89 -14.47 10.41
CA LEU A 26 -0.25 -13.41 11.16
C LEU A 26 -1.30 -12.39 11.60
N ASP A 27 -1.45 -12.20 12.90
CA ASP A 27 -2.34 -11.20 13.49
C ASP A 27 -1.51 -10.13 14.20
N LEU A 28 -1.61 -8.89 13.75
CA LEU A 28 -0.84 -7.75 14.24
C LEU A 28 -1.75 -6.69 14.82
N THR A 29 -1.37 -6.16 15.97
CA THR A 29 -1.96 -4.97 16.59
C THR A 29 -0.85 -4.00 16.97
N SER A 30 -0.93 -2.75 16.49
CA SER A 30 -0.07 -1.65 16.91
C SER A 30 -0.94 -0.50 17.43
N GLU A 31 -0.76 -0.14 18.71
CA GLU A 31 -1.56 0.91 19.36
C GLU A 31 -0.95 2.31 19.22
N ALA A 32 0.24 2.44 18.61
CA ALA A 32 0.96 3.73 18.52
C ALA A 32 1.67 3.97 17.20
N LYS A 33 1.88 2.93 16.38
CA LYS A 33 2.67 2.98 15.14
C LYS A 33 2.11 2.00 14.11
N ASP A 34 2.87 1.75 13.06
CA ASP A 34 2.51 0.86 11.96
C ASP A 34 2.36 -0.60 12.39
N GLY A 35 1.57 -1.34 11.67
CA GLY A 35 1.51 -2.79 11.81
C GLY A 35 2.84 -3.43 11.38
N ILE A 36 3.27 -3.14 10.16
CA ILE A 36 4.59 -3.54 9.62
C ILE A 36 5.30 -2.27 9.15
N ASN A 37 6.54 -2.06 9.65
CA ASN A 37 7.44 -1.03 9.17
C ASN A 37 8.72 -1.69 8.65
N ALA A 38 8.93 -1.63 7.34
CA ALA A 38 10.13 -2.16 6.70
C ALA A 38 10.82 -1.07 5.87
N THR A 39 12.12 -1.25 5.59
CA THR A 39 12.87 -0.31 4.77
C THR A 39 12.87 -0.73 3.31
N THR A 40 13.27 -1.98 3.01
CA THR A 40 13.59 -2.38 1.64
C THR A 40 12.50 -3.20 0.97
N ALA A 41 11.90 -4.15 1.70
CA ALA A 41 10.88 -5.02 1.10
C ALA A 41 9.97 -5.70 2.12
N VAL A 42 8.71 -5.91 1.70
CA VAL A 42 7.79 -6.83 2.36
C VAL A 42 7.27 -7.84 1.32
N ILE A 43 7.32 -9.13 1.64
CA ILE A 43 6.81 -10.21 0.81
C ILE A 43 5.77 -10.99 1.62
N ILE A 44 4.53 -11.06 1.13
CA ILE A 44 3.43 -11.82 1.73
C ILE A 44 2.96 -12.85 0.71
N LYS A 45 3.11 -14.13 1.02
CA LYS A 45 2.72 -15.20 0.11
C LYS A 45 2.09 -16.39 0.83
N ASN A 46 1.05 -16.97 0.23
CA ASN A 46 0.30 -18.12 0.75
C ASN A 46 -0.12 -17.93 2.22
N ALA A 47 -0.42 -16.71 2.63
CA ALA A 47 -0.58 -16.31 4.02
C ALA A 47 -1.96 -15.67 4.29
N VAL A 48 -2.33 -15.60 5.57
CA VAL A 48 -3.42 -14.77 6.05
C VAL A 48 -2.82 -13.75 7.00
N VAL A 49 -3.01 -12.47 6.71
CA VAL A 49 -2.46 -11.35 7.50
C VAL A 49 -3.58 -10.42 7.91
N ASN A 50 -3.73 -10.20 9.19
CA ASN A 50 -4.70 -9.27 9.77
C ASN A 50 -3.93 -8.20 10.54
N ILE A 51 -4.18 -6.93 10.21
CA ILE A 51 -3.48 -5.78 10.81
C ILE A 51 -4.51 -4.79 11.35
N THR A 52 -4.29 -4.35 12.58
CA THR A 52 -4.92 -3.17 13.16
C THR A 52 -3.81 -2.23 13.64
N ALA A 53 -3.75 -1.02 13.13
CA ALA A 53 -2.70 -0.04 13.42
C ALA A 53 -3.29 1.36 13.65
N THR A 54 -2.63 2.16 14.49
CA THR A 54 -2.98 3.57 14.72
C THR A 54 -2.17 4.54 13.88
N ASP A 55 -1.25 4.03 13.11
CA ASP A 55 -0.51 4.69 12.04
C ASP A 55 -0.78 3.89 10.76
N ASP A 56 0.21 3.62 9.92
CA ASP A 56 0.02 2.84 8.70
C ASP A 56 -0.18 1.34 8.96
N GLY A 57 -0.96 0.70 8.12
CA GLY A 57 -1.07 -0.76 8.16
C GLY A 57 0.25 -1.42 7.81
N ILE A 58 0.77 -1.12 6.62
CA ILE A 58 2.08 -1.55 6.13
C ILE A 58 2.80 -0.34 5.53
N GLN A 59 3.96 0.01 6.09
CA GLN A 59 4.87 1.01 5.54
C GLN A 59 6.15 0.32 5.07
N VAL A 60 6.55 0.53 3.82
CA VAL A 60 7.82 0.06 3.27
C VAL A 60 8.53 1.25 2.64
N GLU A 61 9.38 1.92 3.42
CA GLU A 61 9.99 3.17 3.00
C GLU A 61 11.51 3.13 3.05
N ASP A 62 12.14 3.30 1.88
CA ASP A 62 13.56 3.55 1.75
C ASP A 62 13.80 5.04 1.49
N GLU A 63 14.30 5.75 2.49
CA GLU A 63 14.57 7.19 2.42
C GLU A 63 15.77 7.53 1.52
N THR A 64 16.54 6.54 1.09
CA THR A 64 17.81 6.73 0.39
C THR A 64 17.83 6.18 -1.04
N ASP A 65 16.97 5.21 -1.35
CA ASP A 65 16.89 4.60 -2.68
C ASP A 65 15.43 4.54 -3.15
N VAL A 66 15.08 5.36 -4.12
CA VAL A 66 13.71 5.44 -4.68
C VAL A 66 13.30 4.23 -5.50
N ASN A 67 14.23 3.33 -5.83
CA ASN A 67 13.96 2.05 -6.49
C ASN A 67 13.98 0.88 -5.49
N SER A 68 13.75 1.18 -4.23
CA SER A 68 13.61 0.24 -3.11
C SER A 68 12.35 0.59 -2.31
N GLY A 69 11.97 -0.25 -1.39
CA GLY A 69 10.74 -0.07 -0.63
C GLY A 69 9.53 -0.71 -1.31
N ASP A 70 9.62 -2.02 -1.55
CA ASP A 70 8.64 -2.79 -2.32
C ASP A 70 7.72 -3.64 -1.43
N LEU A 71 6.48 -3.80 -1.85
CA LEU A 71 5.57 -4.79 -1.27
C LEU A 71 4.99 -5.70 -2.36
N THR A 72 5.13 -7.01 -2.18
CA THR A 72 4.47 -8.02 -3.02
C THR A 72 3.53 -8.89 -2.21
N ILE A 73 2.28 -9.03 -2.67
CA ILE A 73 1.24 -9.88 -2.08
C ILE A 73 0.82 -10.91 -3.13
N THR A 74 1.12 -12.19 -2.87
CA THR A 74 0.82 -13.30 -3.77
C THR A 74 -0.03 -14.37 -3.06
N ASP A 75 -1.12 -14.81 -3.68
CA ASP A 75 -1.99 -15.90 -3.21
C ASP A 75 -2.33 -15.82 -1.70
N SER A 76 -2.61 -14.61 -1.21
CA SER A 76 -2.74 -14.31 0.22
C SER A 76 -4.03 -13.55 0.53
N THR A 77 -4.49 -13.65 1.77
CA THR A 77 -5.56 -12.81 2.29
C THR A 77 -4.97 -11.80 3.26
N VAL A 78 -5.10 -10.51 2.94
CA VAL A 78 -4.59 -9.41 3.77
C VAL A 78 -5.77 -8.50 4.14
N THR A 79 -5.95 -8.27 5.43
CA THR A 79 -6.99 -7.38 5.97
C THR A 79 -6.33 -6.33 6.83
N ILE A 80 -6.53 -5.07 6.49
CA ILE A 80 -5.92 -3.91 7.16
C ILE A 80 -7.01 -2.97 7.65
N ASN A 81 -6.87 -2.55 8.90
CA ASN A 81 -7.59 -1.44 9.49
C ASN A 81 -6.56 -0.48 10.10
N ALA A 82 -6.31 0.63 9.45
CA ALA A 82 -5.33 1.64 9.81
C ALA A 82 -6.01 2.98 10.10
N THR A 83 -5.44 3.77 11.02
CA THR A 83 -5.96 5.11 11.29
C THR A 83 -5.39 6.13 10.30
N ASP A 84 -4.20 5.88 9.79
CA ASP A 84 -3.55 6.64 8.72
C ASP A 84 -3.64 5.83 7.42
N LYS A 85 -2.56 5.57 6.71
CA LYS A 85 -2.58 4.88 5.41
C LYS A 85 -2.76 3.37 5.55
N GLY A 86 -3.43 2.77 4.59
CA GLY A 86 -3.53 1.31 4.55
C GLY A 86 -2.19 0.67 4.23
N ILE A 87 -1.66 0.99 3.06
CA ILE A 87 -0.35 0.55 2.57
C ILE A 87 0.36 1.73 1.93
N THR A 88 1.58 2.01 2.35
CA THR A 88 2.47 2.97 1.69
C THR A 88 3.82 2.33 1.37
N VAL A 89 4.30 2.54 0.15
CA VAL A 89 5.58 2.05 -0.34
C VAL A 89 6.36 3.17 -1.04
N THR A 90 7.69 3.09 -1.03
CA THR A 90 8.51 4.04 -1.78
C THR A 90 8.44 3.75 -3.28
N ASP A 91 8.58 2.48 -3.68
CA ASP A 91 8.67 2.12 -5.10
C ASP A 91 7.45 1.30 -5.56
N GLU A 92 7.46 0.00 -5.42
CA GLU A 92 6.46 -0.86 -6.09
C GLU A 92 5.55 -1.60 -5.10
N LEU A 93 4.24 -1.45 -5.29
CA LEU A 93 3.22 -2.30 -4.69
C LEU A 93 2.65 -3.24 -5.76
N THR A 94 2.82 -4.54 -5.57
CA THR A 94 2.23 -5.56 -6.45
C THR A 94 1.25 -6.46 -5.69
N VAL A 95 0.03 -6.58 -6.20
CA VAL A 95 -0.98 -7.57 -5.78
C VAL A 95 -1.26 -8.51 -6.95
N GLU A 96 -1.01 -9.80 -6.73
CA GLU A 96 -1.10 -10.80 -7.79
C GLU A 96 -1.71 -12.13 -7.34
N GLY A 97 -1.92 -13.02 -8.30
CA GLY A 97 -2.46 -14.36 -8.06
C GLY A 97 -3.92 -14.33 -7.60
N ASN A 98 -4.27 -15.20 -6.66
CA ASN A 98 -5.60 -15.26 -6.06
C ASN A 98 -5.68 -14.48 -4.74
N SER A 99 -4.97 -13.37 -4.64
CA SER A 99 -4.94 -12.56 -3.45
C SER A 99 -6.28 -11.88 -3.16
N LYS A 100 -6.58 -11.71 -1.88
CA LYS A 100 -7.68 -10.87 -1.41
C LYS A 100 -7.12 -9.83 -0.45
N VAL A 101 -7.17 -8.57 -0.85
CA VAL A 101 -6.71 -7.44 -0.03
C VAL A 101 -7.92 -6.58 0.33
N THR A 102 -8.13 -6.36 1.62
CA THR A 102 -9.19 -5.50 2.14
C THR A 102 -8.55 -4.44 3.02
N VAL A 103 -8.76 -3.18 2.68
CA VAL A 103 -8.17 -2.03 3.38
C VAL A 103 -9.27 -1.11 3.85
N VAL A 104 -9.19 -0.73 5.12
CA VAL A 104 -9.91 0.41 5.69
C VAL A 104 -8.85 1.34 6.27
N ALA A 105 -8.73 2.53 5.72
CA ALA A 105 -7.73 3.54 6.08
C ALA A 105 -8.41 4.86 6.42
N GLY A 106 -7.81 5.63 7.33
CA GLY A 106 -8.27 6.97 7.67
C GLY A 106 -7.75 8.04 6.71
N ASP A 107 -6.70 7.73 5.97
CA ASP A 107 -6.07 8.52 4.93
C ASP A 107 -6.08 7.72 3.62
N GLU A 108 -4.98 7.61 2.85
CA GLU A 108 -4.95 6.86 1.58
C GLU A 108 -5.06 5.33 1.80
N GLY A 109 -5.79 4.69 0.89
CA GLY A 109 -5.88 3.23 0.90
C GLY A 109 -4.58 2.56 0.51
N LEU A 110 -4.08 2.85 -0.68
CA LEU A 110 -2.81 2.37 -1.22
C LEU A 110 -2.02 3.56 -1.77
N GLU A 111 -0.76 3.68 -1.37
CA GLU A 111 0.15 4.71 -1.86
C GLU A 111 1.48 4.11 -2.31
N GLY A 112 2.02 4.59 -3.42
CA GLY A 112 3.32 4.18 -3.94
C GLY A 112 3.62 4.79 -5.30
N ARG A 113 4.85 4.57 -5.80
CA ARG A 113 5.25 5.06 -7.11
C ARG A 113 4.68 4.21 -8.26
N TYR A 114 4.75 2.90 -8.11
CA TYR A 114 4.13 1.93 -9.01
C TYR A 114 3.15 1.05 -8.26
N ILE A 115 1.89 1.04 -8.69
CA ILE A 115 0.86 0.20 -8.10
C ILE A 115 0.34 -0.75 -9.17
N ASN A 116 0.67 -2.04 -9.02
CA ASN A 116 0.38 -3.10 -9.96
C ASN A 116 -0.64 -4.09 -9.36
N LEU A 117 -1.87 -4.03 -9.83
CA LEU A 117 -2.95 -4.93 -9.43
C LEU A 117 -3.20 -5.94 -10.57
N THR A 118 -2.44 -7.03 -10.54
CA THR A 118 -2.38 -8.00 -11.66
C THR A 118 -3.21 -9.26 -11.43
N GLY A 119 -3.91 -9.35 -10.31
CA GLY A 119 -4.83 -10.45 -10.00
C GLY A 119 -5.54 -10.26 -8.68
N GLY A 120 -6.48 -11.17 -8.39
CA GLY A 120 -7.21 -11.21 -7.14
C GLY A 120 -8.30 -10.14 -6.99
N THR A 121 -8.62 -9.83 -5.75
CA THR A 121 -9.63 -8.85 -5.35
C THR A 121 -9.02 -7.84 -4.39
N VAL A 122 -9.25 -6.56 -4.65
CA VAL A 122 -8.78 -5.45 -3.82
C VAL A 122 -9.97 -4.57 -3.46
N ASP A 123 -10.34 -4.53 -2.18
CA ASP A 123 -11.45 -3.76 -1.64
C ASP A 123 -10.91 -2.67 -0.72
N ILE A 124 -11.15 -1.41 -1.04
CA ILE A 124 -10.60 -0.24 -0.35
C ILE A 124 -11.72 0.65 0.15
N THR A 125 -11.62 1.08 1.41
CA THR A 125 -12.35 2.21 1.98
C THR A 125 -11.33 3.17 2.57
N ALA A 126 -11.26 4.40 2.05
CA ALA A 126 -10.26 5.40 2.42
C ALA A 126 -10.92 6.70 2.88
N GLY A 127 -10.30 7.36 3.84
CA GLY A 127 -10.74 8.67 4.35
C GLY A 127 -10.21 9.83 3.50
N ASP A 128 -9.24 9.57 2.63
CA ASP A 128 -8.77 10.44 1.56
C ASP A 128 -8.76 9.63 0.26
N ASP A 129 -7.65 9.51 -0.46
CA ASP A 129 -7.60 8.83 -1.76
C ASP A 129 -7.65 7.31 -1.64
N GLY A 130 -8.39 6.67 -2.54
CA GLY A 130 -8.44 5.21 -2.59
C GLY A 130 -7.10 4.60 -2.99
N ILE A 131 -6.54 5.06 -4.10
CA ILE A 131 -5.22 4.70 -4.61
C ILE A 131 -4.51 5.98 -5.03
N ASN A 132 -3.34 6.25 -4.46
CA ASN A 132 -2.51 7.40 -4.78
C ASN A 132 -1.16 6.93 -5.34
N ALA A 133 -0.89 7.21 -6.62
CA ALA A 133 0.42 6.99 -7.20
C ALA A 133 1.21 8.30 -7.25
N THR A 134 2.23 8.38 -6.40
CA THR A 134 3.02 9.58 -6.20
C THR A 134 4.50 9.28 -6.05
N GLU A 135 5.34 10.26 -6.40
CA GLU A 135 6.77 10.17 -6.23
C GLU A 135 7.18 10.43 -4.78
N TRP A 136 8.21 9.75 -4.31
CA TRP A 136 8.78 10.01 -2.99
C TRP A 136 9.07 11.50 -2.74
N THR A 137 9.54 12.22 -3.75
CA THR A 137 9.93 13.63 -3.64
C THR A 137 8.77 14.59 -3.38
N THR A 138 7.54 14.19 -3.60
CA THR A 138 6.35 15.00 -3.33
C THR A 138 5.86 14.87 -1.90
N LYS A 139 6.33 13.86 -1.15
CA LYS A 139 5.98 13.68 0.25
C LYS A 139 6.58 14.78 1.12
N ASP A 140 5.82 15.28 2.08
CA ASP A 140 6.25 16.36 2.99
C ASP A 140 7.50 15.99 3.80
N SER A 141 7.70 14.71 4.08
CA SER A 141 8.85 14.17 4.82
C SER A 141 10.06 13.85 3.94
N ALA A 142 9.96 13.97 2.60
CA ALA A 142 11.01 13.56 1.70
C ALA A 142 12.27 14.41 1.84
N ASP A 143 13.38 13.77 2.18
CA ASP A 143 14.72 14.38 2.13
C ASP A 143 15.46 13.91 0.86
N THR A 144 15.25 14.63 -0.22
CA THR A 144 15.88 14.34 -1.51
C THR A 144 17.41 14.47 -1.49
N SER A 145 18.00 15.10 -0.47
CA SER A 145 19.45 15.25 -0.36
C SER A 145 20.16 13.93 -0.01
N SER A 146 19.45 12.98 0.56
CA SER A 146 19.96 11.65 0.93
C SER A 146 19.79 10.60 -0.16
N LEU A 147 19.03 10.89 -1.24
CA LEU A 147 18.78 9.94 -2.32
C LEU A 147 20.07 9.54 -3.05
N THR A 148 20.23 8.25 -3.30
CA THR A 148 21.34 7.69 -4.07
C THR A 148 21.10 7.79 -5.58
N ASN A 149 19.84 7.97 -6.00
CA ASN A 149 19.41 8.04 -7.38
C ASN A 149 19.28 9.48 -7.86
N SER A 150 19.32 9.67 -9.19
CA SER A 150 19.08 10.98 -9.78
C SER A 150 17.63 11.42 -9.56
N THR A 151 17.46 12.67 -9.11
CA THR A 151 16.11 13.25 -8.95
C THR A 151 15.36 13.39 -10.28
N SER A 152 16.06 13.36 -11.43
CA SER A 152 15.41 13.39 -12.74
C SER A 152 14.64 12.11 -13.09
N ASP A 153 14.93 11.00 -12.41
CA ASP A 153 14.23 9.74 -12.59
C ASP A 153 12.91 9.69 -11.78
N LEU A 154 12.66 10.69 -10.94
CA LEU A 154 11.55 10.74 -10.01
C LEU A 154 10.30 11.46 -10.56
N GLU A 155 10.42 12.27 -11.58
CA GLU A 155 9.38 13.21 -12.00
C GLU A 155 8.42 12.66 -13.07
N ASN A 156 8.64 11.46 -13.64
CA ASN A 156 7.83 10.99 -14.76
C ASN A 156 7.52 9.49 -14.75
N GLU A 157 7.92 8.76 -13.73
CA GLU A 157 7.74 7.31 -13.67
C GLU A 157 6.83 6.86 -12.55
N VAL A 158 5.62 7.37 -12.56
CA VAL A 158 4.56 7.00 -11.64
C VAL A 158 3.45 6.30 -12.42
N ALA A 159 2.93 5.19 -11.95
CA ALA A 159 1.88 4.49 -12.66
C ALA A 159 1.00 3.60 -11.78
N ILE A 160 -0.28 3.55 -12.14
CA ILE A 160 -1.23 2.56 -11.64
C ILE A 160 -1.59 1.64 -12.80
N ASN A 161 -1.36 0.33 -12.62
CA ASN A 161 -1.67 -0.71 -13.60
C ASN A 161 -2.67 -1.72 -13.03
N ILE A 162 -3.84 -1.84 -13.66
CA ILE A 162 -4.85 -2.84 -13.31
C ILE A 162 -4.95 -3.82 -14.49
N ASP A 163 -4.54 -5.07 -14.25
CA ASP A 163 -4.54 -6.13 -15.27
C ASP A 163 -5.00 -7.47 -14.69
N GLY A 164 -6.30 -7.72 -14.69
CA GLY A 164 -6.90 -8.97 -14.20
C GLY A 164 -7.50 -8.88 -12.80
N ALA A 165 -7.23 -7.86 -12.02
CA ALA A 165 -7.80 -7.70 -10.69
C ALA A 165 -9.26 -7.23 -10.71
N THR A 166 -9.99 -7.57 -9.64
CA THR A 166 -11.27 -6.95 -9.31
C THR A 166 -11.03 -5.93 -8.22
N VAL A 167 -11.23 -4.63 -8.52
CA VAL A 167 -10.93 -3.52 -7.63
C VAL A 167 -12.20 -2.76 -7.29
N THR A 168 -12.47 -2.59 -6.01
CA THR A 168 -13.59 -1.79 -5.48
C THR A 168 -13.04 -0.72 -4.55
N ILE A 169 -13.39 0.53 -4.82
CA ILE A 169 -12.92 1.69 -4.06
C ILE A 169 -14.10 2.51 -3.59
N LEU A 170 -14.11 2.85 -2.31
CA LEU A 170 -14.93 3.89 -1.70
C LEU A 170 -13.99 4.87 -1.01
N ALA A 171 -13.90 6.10 -1.49
CA ALA A 171 -12.98 7.12 -1.02
C ALA A 171 -13.70 8.42 -0.67
N ASP A 172 -13.22 9.14 0.34
CA ASP A 172 -13.67 10.49 0.64
C ASP A 172 -12.88 11.54 -0.17
N GLY A 173 -11.63 11.25 -0.54
CA GLY A 173 -10.80 11.97 -1.50
C GLY A 173 -11.07 11.52 -2.94
N ASP A 174 -10.02 11.49 -3.77
CA ASP A 174 -10.10 10.91 -5.11
C ASP A 174 -10.18 9.38 -5.04
N GLY A 175 -10.94 8.77 -5.93
CA GLY A 175 -10.98 7.31 -5.99
C GLY A 175 -9.62 6.74 -6.39
N ILE A 176 -9.04 7.32 -7.43
CA ILE A 176 -7.68 7.07 -7.91
C ILE A 176 -7.07 8.42 -8.24
N ASP A 177 -5.96 8.77 -7.59
CA ASP A 177 -5.09 9.90 -7.91
C ASP A 177 -3.76 9.38 -8.46
N SER A 178 -3.26 9.98 -9.54
CA SER A 178 -1.98 9.59 -10.10
C SER A 178 -1.23 10.76 -10.72
N ASN A 179 -0.04 11.03 -10.21
CA ASN A 179 0.88 11.98 -10.85
C ASN A 179 1.43 11.48 -12.20
N GLY A 180 1.08 10.26 -12.62
CA GLY A 180 1.52 9.65 -13.88
C GLY A 180 0.40 9.01 -14.68
N ASN A 181 0.55 7.74 -15.02
CA ASN A 181 -0.40 7.06 -15.88
C ASN A 181 -1.30 6.07 -15.13
N VAL A 182 -2.58 6.09 -15.43
CA VAL A 182 -3.51 5.04 -15.01
C VAL A 182 -3.83 4.15 -16.21
N THR A 183 -3.59 2.85 -16.09
CA THR A 183 -3.83 1.86 -17.13
C THR A 183 -4.72 0.74 -16.62
N VAL A 184 -5.86 0.54 -17.24
CA VAL A 184 -6.75 -0.60 -16.97
C VAL A 184 -6.81 -1.45 -18.22
N LYS A 185 -6.18 -2.65 -18.20
CA LYS A 185 -6.15 -3.57 -19.34
C LYS A 185 -7.23 -4.62 -19.28
N SER A 186 -7.44 -5.20 -18.10
CA SER A 186 -8.45 -6.23 -17.88
C SER A 186 -8.86 -6.29 -16.41
N GLY A 187 -9.91 -7.03 -16.09
CA GLY A 187 -10.48 -7.13 -14.75
C GLY A 187 -11.74 -6.29 -14.59
N SER A 188 -12.01 -5.85 -13.38
CA SER A 188 -13.17 -5.01 -13.04
C SER A 188 -12.73 -3.89 -12.11
N LEU A 189 -13.14 -2.66 -12.40
CA LEU A 189 -12.90 -1.50 -11.56
C LEU A 189 -14.23 -0.82 -11.21
N TYR A 190 -14.53 -0.72 -9.94
CA TYR A 190 -15.62 0.08 -9.41
C TYR A 190 -15.06 1.13 -8.46
N VAL A 191 -15.38 2.38 -8.71
CA VAL A 191 -14.93 3.51 -7.92
C VAL A 191 -16.15 4.34 -7.50
N ALA A 192 -16.29 4.56 -6.21
CA ALA A 192 -17.23 5.52 -5.64
C ALA A 192 -16.47 6.51 -4.77
N GLN A 193 -16.61 7.77 -5.10
CA GLN A 193 -16.02 8.89 -4.40
C GLN A 193 -17.18 9.70 -3.77
N THR A 194 -17.01 10.22 -2.56
CA THR A 194 -18.11 10.80 -1.78
C THR A 194 -18.01 12.32 -1.60
N SER A 195 -16.87 12.92 -1.86
CA SER A 195 -16.65 14.36 -1.70
C SER A 195 -16.96 15.16 -2.97
N ALA A 196 -17.45 16.39 -2.82
CA ALA A 196 -17.98 17.15 -3.95
C ALA A 196 -16.95 17.73 -4.90
N ASP A 197 -15.69 17.87 -4.44
CA ASP A 197 -14.61 18.55 -5.18
C ASP A 197 -13.54 17.57 -5.72
N ASN A 198 -13.74 16.28 -5.54
CA ASN A 198 -12.79 15.22 -5.92
C ASN A 198 -13.31 14.39 -7.11
N ALA A 199 -12.42 13.69 -7.79
CA ALA A 199 -12.72 12.88 -8.95
C ALA A 199 -12.84 11.38 -8.61
N ALA A 200 -13.48 10.60 -9.48
CA ALA A 200 -13.37 9.15 -9.40
C ALA A 200 -11.99 8.68 -9.86
N ILE A 201 -11.40 9.38 -10.81
CA ILE A 201 -10.01 9.23 -11.30
C ILE A 201 -9.50 10.61 -11.68
N ASP A 202 -8.39 11.04 -11.09
CA ASP A 202 -7.66 12.26 -11.42
C ASP A 202 -6.27 11.96 -11.99
#